data_706d6b190ac52429fc382d9ef6f9a4d1
#
_entry.id   706d6b190ac52429fc382d9ef6f9a4d1
#
_cell.length_a   1.000
_cell.length_b   1.000
_cell.length_c   1.000
_cell.angle_alpha   90.00
_cell.angle_beta   90.00
_cell.angle_gamma   90.00
#
_symmetry.space_group_name_H-M   'P 1'
#
loop_
_entity.id
_entity.type
_entity.pdbx_description
1 polymer ?
#
loop_
_entity_poly.entity_id
_entity_poly.type
_entity_poly.pdbx_seq_one_letter_code
_entity_poly.pdbx_strand_id
1 'polypeptide(L)'
;MMDSQLHIASVLLDIEAVKLQPDKPFTWASGWKSPIYCDNRKTLSYPAARKTIQDEFARQIRDKYPDTEVIAGVATGAIALGVLVAQELNLPFIYVRSSAKKHGLGNQVEGAWTPGQKVVIIEDLVSTGGSSLAAAQALKEAGLDISGMMAIFTYGFTIARENFKKAEIELTTLSDYSTLIQQAANSDFISQEHVNILEEWRKAPSKWGVK
;
A
#
# COMPACT_ATOMS: atom_id res chain seq x y z
N MET A 1 -7.26 -5.56 -16.03
CA MET A 1 -6.77 -5.65 -14.62
C MET A 1 -5.39 -6.29 -14.51
N MET A 2 -5.16 -7.51 -15.02
CA MET A 2 -3.83 -8.17 -14.92
C MET A 2 -2.71 -7.38 -15.62
N ASP A 3 -2.99 -6.79 -16.78
CA ASP A 3 -2.04 -5.95 -17.53
C ASP A 3 -1.63 -4.68 -16.75
N SER A 4 -2.58 -4.04 -16.10
CA SER A 4 -2.32 -2.87 -15.26
C SER A 4 -1.45 -3.20 -14.04
N GLN A 5 -1.69 -4.32 -13.36
CA GLN A 5 -0.89 -4.75 -12.20
C GLN A 5 0.55 -5.08 -12.59
N LEU A 6 0.77 -5.72 -13.76
CA LEU A 6 2.10 -6.00 -14.30
C LEU A 6 2.83 -4.70 -14.66
N HIS A 7 2.12 -3.72 -15.24
CA HIS A 7 2.69 -2.41 -15.55
C HIS A 7 3.15 -1.68 -14.29
N ILE A 8 2.33 -1.66 -13.24
CA ILE A 8 2.74 -1.07 -11.95
C ILE A 8 3.94 -1.83 -11.35
N ALA A 9 3.96 -3.16 -11.42
CA ALA A 9 5.10 -3.95 -10.97
C ALA A 9 6.39 -3.57 -11.71
N SER A 10 6.35 -3.40 -13.04
CA SER A 10 7.48 -2.93 -13.85
C SER A 10 7.96 -1.56 -13.36
N VAL A 11 7.04 -0.59 -13.22
CA VAL A 11 7.37 0.75 -12.74
C VAL A 11 8.09 0.71 -11.38
N LEU A 12 7.63 -0.13 -10.43
CA LEU A 12 8.25 -0.25 -9.11
C LEU A 12 9.64 -0.88 -9.15
N LEU A 13 9.88 -1.84 -10.06
CA LEU A 13 11.19 -2.45 -10.29
C LEU A 13 12.15 -1.45 -10.94
N ASP A 14 11.72 -0.78 -12.01
CA ASP A 14 12.54 0.14 -12.82
C ASP A 14 13.12 1.30 -11.99
N ILE A 15 12.34 1.85 -11.05
CA ILE A 15 12.79 2.92 -10.15
C ILE A 15 13.44 2.37 -8.87
N GLU A 16 13.60 1.05 -8.76
CA GLU A 16 14.08 0.38 -7.55
C GLU A 16 13.27 0.73 -6.27
N ALA A 17 11.99 1.03 -6.39
CA ALA A 17 11.10 1.13 -5.24
C ALA A 17 10.94 -0.23 -4.57
N VAL A 18 10.97 -1.30 -5.37
CA VAL A 18 11.11 -2.68 -4.90
C VAL A 18 12.45 -3.25 -5.35
N LYS A 19 13.18 -3.83 -4.41
CA LYS A 19 14.48 -4.49 -4.63
C LYS A 19 14.37 -5.97 -4.30
N LEU A 20 14.90 -6.80 -5.21
CA LEU A 20 14.98 -8.25 -5.04
C LEU A 20 16.45 -8.65 -4.88
N GLN A 21 16.83 -9.22 -3.73
CA GLN A 21 18.19 -9.66 -3.41
C GLN A 21 18.18 -11.01 -2.69
N PRO A 22 17.83 -12.11 -3.39
CA PRO A 22 17.76 -13.44 -2.80
C PRO A 22 19.09 -13.92 -2.21
N ASP A 23 20.21 -13.65 -2.90
CA ASP A 23 21.55 -14.08 -2.51
C ASP A 23 22.11 -13.27 -1.31
N LYS A 24 21.67 -12.02 -1.16
CA LYS A 24 22.10 -11.11 -0.09
C LYS A 24 20.92 -10.45 0.60
N PRO A 25 20.16 -11.19 1.41
CA PRO A 25 18.90 -10.71 1.98
C PRO A 25 19.05 -9.47 2.84
N PHE A 26 18.03 -8.63 2.82
CA PHE A 26 17.85 -7.51 3.73
C PHE A 26 17.53 -8.01 5.16
N THR A 27 17.74 -7.15 6.13
CA THR A 27 17.21 -7.33 7.48
C THR A 27 16.18 -6.22 7.73
N TRP A 28 14.92 -6.59 7.91
CA TRP A 28 13.86 -5.64 8.22
C TRP A 28 13.95 -5.12 9.65
N ALA A 29 13.25 -4.03 9.95
CA ALA A 29 13.20 -3.46 11.31
C ALA A 29 12.63 -4.45 12.34
N SER A 30 11.81 -5.41 11.92
CA SER A 30 11.32 -6.53 12.73
C SER A 30 12.39 -7.56 13.08
N GLY A 31 13.59 -7.48 12.49
CA GLY A 31 14.65 -8.47 12.57
C GLY A 31 14.56 -9.61 11.55
N TRP A 32 13.49 -9.68 10.77
CA TRP A 32 13.32 -10.72 9.76
C TRP A 32 14.32 -10.57 8.62
N LYS A 33 14.86 -11.71 8.14
CA LYS A 33 15.58 -11.76 6.87
C LYS A 33 14.59 -11.77 5.72
N SER A 34 14.87 -10.95 4.70
CA SER A 34 13.97 -10.85 3.55
C SER A 34 14.73 -10.68 2.24
N PRO A 35 14.42 -11.47 1.20
CA PRO A 35 15.01 -11.32 -0.13
C PRO A 35 14.39 -10.15 -0.91
N ILE A 36 13.42 -9.46 -0.33
CA ILE A 36 12.72 -8.32 -0.92
C ILE A 36 12.70 -7.13 0.04
N TYR A 37 12.88 -5.93 -0.50
CA TYR A 37 12.68 -4.67 0.21
C TYR A 37 11.82 -3.74 -0.63
N CYS A 38 10.81 -3.13 -0.03
CA CYS A 38 9.90 -2.21 -0.67
C CYS A 38 9.92 -0.85 0.04
N ASP A 39 10.14 0.21 -0.74
CA ASP A 39 10.02 1.60 -0.32
C ASP A 39 9.28 2.40 -1.42
N ASN A 40 7.95 2.35 -1.37
CA ASN A 40 7.11 3.02 -2.34
C ASN A 40 7.19 4.55 -2.29
N ARG A 41 7.75 5.14 -1.23
CA ARG A 41 8.00 6.59 -1.13
C ARG A 41 8.97 7.08 -2.20
N LYS A 42 9.82 6.20 -2.75
CA LYS A 42 10.69 6.52 -3.88
C LYS A 42 9.91 6.99 -5.11
N THR A 43 8.68 6.51 -5.29
CA THR A 43 7.81 6.92 -6.41
C THR A 43 7.62 8.43 -6.48
N LEU A 44 7.64 9.12 -5.34
CA LEU A 44 7.49 10.56 -5.25
C LEU A 44 8.60 11.34 -5.97
N SER A 45 9.80 10.75 -6.07
CA SER A 45 10.97 11.37 -6.71
C SER A 45 11.03 11.15 -8.22
N TYR A 46 10.15 10.30 -8.78
CA TYR A 46 10.08 9.97 -10.20
C TYR A 46 8.77 10.46 -10.81
N PRO A 47 8.73 11.64 -11.47
CA PRO A 47 7.49 12.26 -11.93
C PRO A 47 6.62 11.35 -12.80
N ALA A 48 7.22 10.58 -13.73
CA ALA A 48 6.48 9.65 -14.58
C ALA A 48 5.84 8.50 -13.77
N ALA A 49 6.61 7.84 -12.91
CA ALA A 49 6.10 6.77 -12.03
C ALA A 49 5.00 7.28 -11.10
N ARG A 50 5.21 8.45 -10.49
CA ARG A 50 4.22 9.10 -9.63
C ARG A 50 2.92 9.38 -10.37
N LYS A 51 3.00 9.88 -11.61
CA LYS A 51 1.81 10.16 -12.43
C LYS A 51 1.07 8.85 -12.80
N THR A 52 1.79 7.82 -13.22
CA THR A 52 1.21 6.51 -13.52
C THR A 52 0.45 5.93 -12.32
N ILE A 53 1.04 5.98 -11.14
CA ILE A 53 0.43 5.49 -9.90
C ILE A 53 -0.79 6.32 -9.52
N GLN A 54 -0.69 7.67 -9.58
CA GLN A 54 -1.79 8.58 -9.32
C GLN A 54 -2.99 8.29 -10.24
N ASP A 55 -2.74 8.16 -11.55
CA ASP A 55 -3.80 7.92 -12.54
C ASP A 55 -4.50 6.60 -12.33
N GLU A 56 -3.72 5.56 -12.01
CA GLU A 56 -4.30 4.24 -11.78
C GLU A 56 -5.14 4.19 -10.49
N PHE A 57 -4.73 4.86 -9.41
CA PHE A 57 -5.58 5.04 -8.24
C PHE A 57 -6.87 5.76 -8.59
N ALA A 58 -6.78 6.92 -9.27
CA ALA A 58 -7.95 7.71 -9.61
C ALA A 58 -8.91 6.94 -10.53
N ARG A 59 -8.39 6.20 -11.51
CA ARG A 59 -9.18 5.34 -12.39
C ARG A 59 -9.93 4.28 -11.59
N GLN A 60 -9.23 3.52 -10.74
CA GLN A 60 -9.86 2.45 -9.96
C GLN A 60 -10.86 2.98 -8.93
N ILE A 61 -10.61 4.15 -8.34
CA ILE A 61 -11.57 4.78 -7.40
C ILE A 61 -12.84 5.17 -8.14
N ARG A 62 -12.75 5.81 -9.33
CA ARG A 62 -13.93 6.14 -10.14
C ARG A 62 -14.75 4.90 -10.50
N ASP A 63 -14.06 3.80 -10.82
CA ASP A 63 -14.72 2.57 -11.25
C ASP A 63 -15.36 1.80 -10.07
N LYS A 64 -14.66 1.69 -8.95
CA LYS A 64 -15.02 0.81 -7.84
C LYS A 64 -15.76 1.53 -6.71
N TYR A 65 -15.43 2.79 -6.48
CA TYR A 65 -15.97 3.61 -5.38
C TYR A 65 -16.52 4.96 -5.91
N PRO A 66 -17.48 4.95 -6.85
CA PRO A 66 -17.96 6.16 -7.54
C PRO A 66 -18.56 7.20 -6.60
N ASP A 67 -19.04 6.78 -5.43
CA ASP A 67 -19.66 7.65 -4.43
C ASP A 67 -18.65 8.20 -3.40
N THR A 68 -17.34 8.12 -3.67
CA THR A 68 -16.31 8.64 -2.75
C THR A 68 -16.45 10.16 -2.60
N GLU A 69 -16.47 10.64 -1.36
CA GLU A 69 -16.62 12.07 -1.03
C GLU A 69 -15.34 12.68 -0.47
N VAL A 70 -14.43 11.86 0.07
CA VAL A 70 -13.16 12.31 0.65
C VAL A 70 -12.09 11.24 0.49
N ILE A 71 -10.85 11.65 0.27
CA ILE A 71 -9.67 10.76 0.26
C ILE A 71 -8.91 10.91 1.57
N ALA A 72 -8.55 9.78 2.19
CA ALA A 72 -7.75 9.76 3.41
C ALA A 72 -6.39 9.09 3.19
N GLY A 73 -5.28 9.79 3.44
CA GLY A 73 -3.95 9.21 3.36
C GLY A 73 -3.48 8.66 4.72
N VAL A 74 -2.85 7.49 4.74
CA VAL A 74 -2.21 6.97 5.95
C VAL A 74 -0.82 7.60 6.12
N ALA A 75 -0.59 8.26 7.22
CA ALA A 75 0.70 8.88 7.50
C ALA A 75 1.77 7.82 7.79
N THR A 76 2.98 7.98 7.27
CA THR A 76 3.49 9.16 6.54
C THR A 76 3.54 8.89 5.03
N GLY A 77 3.70 7.62 4.62
CA GLY A 77 4.01 7.22 3.25
C GLY A 77 2.95 7.64 2.24
N ALA A 78 1.68 7.59 2.63
CA ALA A 78 0.59 7.86 1.71
C ALA A 78 0.04 9.30 1.75
N ILE A 79 0.61 10.22 2.55
CA ILE A 79 0.11 11.61 2.58
C ILE A 79 0.27 12.28 1.21
N ALA A 80 1.50 12.33 0.69
CA ALA A 80 1.76 13.01 -0.58
C ALA A 80 1.01 12.36 -1.74
N LEU A 81 1.00 11.03 -1.79
CA LEU A 81 0.26 10.28 -2.80
C LEU A 81 -1.25 10.55 -2.70
N GLY A 82 -1.81 10.50 -1.50
CA GLY A 82 -3.23 10.76 -1.26
C GLY A 82 -3.67 12.15 -1.70
N VAL A 83 -2.83 13.18 -1.47
CA VAL A 83 -3.08 14.54 -1.98
C VAL A 83 -3.15 14.56 -3.51
N LEU A 84 -2.21 13.87 -4.18
CA LEU A 84 -2.21 13.81 -5.65
C LEU A 84 -3.44 13.10 -6.20
N VAL A 85 -3.86 11.99 -5.57
CA VAL A 85 -5.07 11.25 -5.94
C VAL A 85 -6.32 12.10 -5.71
N ALA A 86 -6.42 12.77 -4.56
CA ALA A 86 -7.54 13.67 -4.25
C ALA A 86 -7.64 14.82 -5.25
N GLN A 87 -6.49 15.41 -5.63
CA GLN A 87 -6.43 16.47 -6.64
C GLN A 87 -6.91 15.97 -8.02
N GLU A 88 -6.49 14.76 -8.43
CA GLU A 88 -6.92 14.17 -9.72
C GLU A 88 -8.42 13.85 -9.74
N LEU A 89 -8.99 13.53 -8.59
CA LEU A 89 -10.42 13.27 -8.43
C LEU A 89 -11.24 14.53 -8.14
N ASN A 90 -10.60 15.66 -7.88
CA ASN A 90 -11.21 16.90 -7.39
C ASN A 90 -12.02 16.68 -6.09
N LEU A 91 -11.46 15.91 -5.16
CA LEU A 91 -12.06 15.58 -3.86
C LEU A 91 -11.28 16.20 -2.70
N PRO A 92 -11.93 16.47 -1.55
CA PRO A 92 -11.27 16.81 -0.31
C PRO A 92 -10.25 15.74 0.12
N PHE A 93 -9.21 16.18 0.83
CA PHE A 93 -8.18 15.32 1.39
C PHE A 93 -8.05 15.50 2.90
N ILE A 94 -7.95 14.37 3.60
CA ILE A 94 -7.60 14.28 5.01
C ILE A 94 -6.46 13.27 5.19
N TYR A 95 -5.81 13.24 6.35
CA TYR A 95 -4.84 12.16 6.61
C TYR A 95 -4.91 11.67 8.06
N VAL A 96 -4.48 10.43 8.26
CA VAL A 96 -4.49 9.78 9.57
C VAL A 96 -3.07 9.62 10.07
N ARG A 97 -2.78 10.14 11.24
CA ARG A 97 -1.48 10.02 11.91
C ARG A 97 -1.33 8.63 12.53
N SER A 98 -0.08 8.19 12.68
CA SER A 98 0.25 6.92 13.35
C SER A 98 -0.11 6.93 14.86
N SER A 99 -0.25 8.11 15.46
CA SER A 99 -0.65 8.28 16.86
C SER A 99 -1.40 9.58 17.08
N ALA A 100 -2.28 9.62 18.07
CA ALA A 100 -2.98 10.84 18.49
C ALA A 100 -2.00 11.93 18.97
N LYS A 101 -2.42 13.20 18.86
CA LYS A 101 -1.65 14.33 19.40
C LYS A 101 -1.55 14.22 20.92
N LYS A 102 -0.35 14.46 21.46
CA LYS A 102 -0.16 14.58 22.93
C LYS A 102 -0.75 15.86 23.50
N HIS A 103 -1.05 16.86 22.65
CA HIS A 103 -1.60 18.17 22.99
C HIS A 103 -2.70 18.57 22.00
N GLY A 104 -3.71 19.30 22.45
CA GLY A 104 -4.88 19.74 21.68
C GLY A 104 -6.07 18.78 21.82
N LEU A 105 -6.95 18.71 20.81
CA LEU A 105 -8.17 17.89 20.83
C LEU A 105 -7.94 16.38 20.77
N GLY A 106 -6.66 15.92 20.77
CA GLY A 106 -6.34 14.49 20.76
C GLY A 106 -6.65 13.77 19.44
N ASN A 107 -7.07 14.50 18.40
CA ASN A 107 -7.48 13.89 17.14
C ASN A 107 -6.30 13.23 16.41
N GLN A 108 -6.56 12.05 15.88
CA GLN A 108 -5.62 11.31 15.03
C GLN A 108 -5.83 11.64 13.55
N VAL A 109 -7.02 12.11 13.18
CA VAL A 109 -7.38 12.54 11.81
C VAL A 109 -7.11 14.04 11.69
N GLU A 110 -6.49 14.45 10.59
CA GLU A 110 -6.15 15.84 10.27
C GLU A 110 -6.84 16.27 8.97
N GLY A 111 -7.35 17.48 8.95
CA GLY A 111 -8.13 18.07 7.87
C GLY A 111 -9.54 18.41 8.32
N ALA A 112 -10.46 18.60 7.37
CA ALA A 112 -11.86 18.87 7.63
C ALA A 112 -12.72 17.79 6.98
N TRP A 113 -13.69 17.27 7.70
CA TRP A 113 -14.66 16.27 7.23
C TRP A 113 -16.00 16.47 7.93
N THR A 114 -17.02 15.82 7.40
CA THR A 114 -18.35 15.74 8.02
C THR A 114 -18.65 14.26 8.35
N PRO A 115 -19.19 13.95 9.55
CA PRO A 115 -19.63 12.59 9.86
C PRO A 115 -20.59 12.02 8.79
N GLY A 116 -20.42 10.76 8.45
CA GLY A 116 -21.16 10.06 7.40
C GLY A 116 -20.59 10.19 5.99
N GLN A 117 -19.55 11.04 5.77
CA GLN A 117 -18.91 11.09 4.45
C GLN A 117 -18.24 9.76 4.09
N LYS A 118 -18.42 9.36 2.83
CA LYS A 118 -17.80 8.16 2.26
C LYS A 118 -16.32 8.41 1.94
N VAL A 119 -15.44 7.61 2.54
CA VAL A 119 -13.99 7.76 2.44
C VAL A 119 -13.33 6.55 1.79
N VAL A 120 -12.43 6.80 0.84
CA VAL A 120 -11.43 5.81 0.37
C VAL A 120 -10.09 6.12 1.03
N ILE A 121 -9.49 5.09 1.63
CA ILE A 121 -8.20 5.18 2.31
C ILE A 121 -7.09 4.83 1.31
N ILE A 122 -6.06 5.68 1.25
CA ILE A 122 -4.85 5.46 0.45
C ILE A 122 -3.69 5.08 1.36
N GLU A 123 -3.01 4.00 0.98
CA GLU A 123 -1.82 3.48 1.65
C GLU A 123 -0.69 3.29 0.62
N ASP A 124 0.57 3.34 1.04
CA ASP A 124 1.69 3.05 0.15
C ASP A 124 2.03 1.55 0.13
N LEU A 125 1.98 0.88 1.27
CA LEU A 125 2.39 -0.51 1.42
C LEU A 125 1.58 -1.23 2.51
N VAL A 126 0.99 -2.35 2.18
CA VAL A 126 0.37 -3.25 3.16
C VAL A 126 1.24 -4.50 3.37
N SER A 127 1.82 -4.64 4.56
CA SER A 127 2.51 -5.86 5.01
C SER A 127 1.54 -6.79 5.76
N THR A 128 1.40 -6.61 7.07
CA THR A 128 0.43 -7.36 7.90
C THR A 128 -0.92 -6.65 8.07
N GLY A 129 -1.00 -5.39 7.65
CA GLY A 129 -2.20 -4.57 7.75
C GLY A 129 -2.43 -3.87 9.08
N GLY A 130 -1.58 -4.07 10.08
CA GLY A 130 -1.83 -3.54 11.43
C GLY A 130 -1.94 -2.02 11.48
N SER A 131 -0.97 -1.28 10.93
CA SER A 131 -0.99 0.19 10.88
C SER A 131 -2.13 0.74 10.03
N SER A 132 -2.35 0.12 8.87
CA SER A 132 -3.40 0.51 7.93
C SER A 132 -4.79 0.35 8.53
N LEU A 133 -5.04 -0.75 9.24
CA LEU A 133 -6.31 -1.00 9.92
C LEU A 133 -6.50 -0.13 11.17
N ALA A 134 -5.42 0.23 11.88
CA ALA A 134 -5.49 1.20 12.96
C ALA A 134 -5.91 2.60 12.43
N ALA A 135 -5.41 2.99 11.25
CA ALA A 135 -5.84 4.22 10.60
C ALA A 135 -7.33 4.16 10.18
N ALA A 136 -7.77 3.03 9.64
CA ALA A 136 -9.18 2.82 9.31
C ALA A 136 -10.08 2.90 10.56
N GLN A 137 -9.65 2.34 11.68
CA GLN A 137 -10.38 2.43 12.94
C GLN A 137 -10.52 3.88 13.42
N ALA A 138 -9.44 4.67 13.32
CA ALA A 138 -9.50 6.09 13.68
C ALA A 138 -10.48 6.90 12.81
N LEU A 139 -10.61 6.56 11.52
CA LEU A 139 -11.60 7.17 10.62
C LEU A 139 -13.03 6.76 10.98
N LYS A 140 -13.27 5.49 11.33
CA LYS A 140 -14.58 5.02 11.85
C LYS A 140 -14.96 5.77 13.13
N GLU A 141 -14.01 5.93 14.06
CA GLU A 141 -14.22 6.67 15.31
C GLU A 141 -14.48 8.17 15.08
N ALA A 142 -13.93 8.72 13.99
CA ALA A 142 -14.22 10.10 13.55
C ALA A 142 -15.56 10.23 12.81
N GLY A 143 -16.32 9.13 12.68
CA GLY A 143 -17.66 9.09 12.09
C GLY A 143 -17.70 8.99 10.57
N LEU A 144 -16.58 8.64 9.90
CA LEU A 144 -16.54 8.45 8.45
C LEU A 144 -17.03 7.04 8.05
N ASP A 145 -17.64 6.95 6.87
CA ASP A 145 -18.07 5.70 6.25
C ASP A 145 -16.98 5.20 5.28
N ILE A 146 -16.31 4.08 5.62
CA ILE A 146 -15.20 3.56 4.86
C ILE A 146 -15.71 2.75 3.67
N SER A 147 -15.54 3.26 2.44
CA SER A 147 -15.85 2.53 1.20
C SER A 147 -14.83 1.42 0.90
N GLY A 148 -13.56 1.64 1.24
CA GLY A 148 -12.50 0.67 1.06
C GLY A 148 -11.12 1.27 1.30
N MET A 149 -10.10 0.41 1.20
CA MET A 149 -8.69 0.81 1.25
C MET A 149 -7.99 0.41 -0.03
N MET A 150 -7.17 1.30 -0.55
CA MET A 150 -6.32 1.04 -1.71
C MET A 150 -4.85 1.28 -1.38
N ALA A 151 -3.97 0.39 -1.85
CA ALA A 151 -2.52 0.53 -1.66
C ALA A 151 -1.75 0.35 -2.97
N ILE A 152 -0.55 0.92 -3.07
CA ILE A 152 0.32 0.67 -4.23
C ILE A 152 0.67 -0.81 -4.27
N PHE A 153 1.08 -1.38 -3.13
CA PHE A 153 1.63 -2.73 -3.08
C PHE A 153 1.25 -3.48 -1.80
N THR A 154 1.13 -4.80 -1.92
CA THR A 154 1.03 -5.71 -0.77
C THR A 154 1.94 -6.92 -0.94
N TYR A 155 2.51 -7.41 0.16
CA TYR A 155 3.16 -8.72 0.19
C TYR A 155 2.16 -9.89 0.11
N GLY A 156 0.86 -9.62 0.31
CA GLY A 156 -0.21 -10.60 0.22
C GLY A 156 -0.11 -11.70 1.28
N PHE A 157 0.43 -11.39 2.47
CA PHE A 157 0.49 -12.34 3.57
C PHE A 157 -0.91 -12.78 4.02
N THR A 158 -1.04 -14.04 4.40
CA THR A 158 -2.31 -14.61 4.89
C THR A 158 -2.86 -13.81 6.06
N ILE A 159 -1.99 -13.42 7.00
CA ILE A 159 -2.38 -12.61 8.16
C ILE A 159 -2.99 -11.26 7.76
N ALA A 160 -2.50 -10.62 6.70
CA ALA A 160 -3.09 -9.37 6.21
C ALA A 160 -4.52 -9.61 5.70
N ARG A 161 -4.71 -10.64 4.85
CA ARG A 161 -6.04 -10.99 4.33
C ARG A 161 -7.04 -11.29 5.43
N GLU A 162 -6.62 -12.04 6.45
CA GLU A 162 -7.46 -12.37 7.62
C GLU A 162 -7.82 -11.12 8.42
N ASN A 163 -6.85 -10.22 8.67
CA ASN A 163 -7.07 -8.99 9.40
C ASN A 163 -8.04 -8.05 8.66
N PHE A 164 -7.88 -7.86 7.35
CA PHE A 164 -8.77 -7.03 6.54
C PHE A 164 -10.19 -7.63 6.47
N LYS A 165 -10.29 -8.96 6.30
CA LYS A 165 -11.59 -9.67 6.35
C LYS A 165 -12.28 -9.49 7.70
N LYS A 166 -11.56 -9.63 8.81
CA LYS A 166 -12.10 -9.44 10.17
C LYS A 166 -12.54 -8.00 10.43
N ALA A 167 -11.85 -7.03 9.84
CA ALA A 167 -12.20 -5.60 9.95
C ALA A 167 -13.34 -5.20 9.02
N GLU A 168 -13.79 -6.10 8.13
CA GLU A 168 -14.80 -5.84 7.09
C GLU A 168 -14.40 -4.65 6.17
N ILE A 169 -13.10 -4.57 5.84
CA ILE A 169 -12.55 -3.54 4.94
C ILE A 169 -12.01 -4.24 3.70
N GLU A 170 -12.49 -3.84 2.53
CA GLU A 170 -11.96 -4.32 1.28
C GLU A 170 -10.61 -3.66 0.99
N LEU A 171 -9.57 -4.47 0.72
CA LEU A 171 -8.26 -4.02 0.28
C LEU A 171 -8.12 -4.27 -1.23
N THR A 172 -7.89 -3.20 -1.98
CA THR A 172 -7.51 -3.24 -3.39
C THR A 172 -6.07 -2.75 -3.53
N THR A 173 -5.24 -3.44 -4.35
CA THR A 173 -3.85 -3.01 -4.56
C THR A 173 -3.53 -2.85 -6.03
N LEU A 174 -2.71 -1.85 -6.37
CA LEU A 174 -2.30 -1.60 -7.75
C LEU A 174 -1.37 -2.68 -8.28
N SER A 175 -0.57 -3.28 -7.39
CA SER A 175 0.21 -4.48 -7.66
C SER A 175 0.39 -5.29 -6.38
N ASP A 176 0.89 -6.52 -6.50
CA ASP A 176 1.16 -7.39 -5.37
C ASP A 176 2.45 -8.20 -5.57
N TYR A 177 2.83 -8.93 -4.53
CA TYR A 177 4.04 -9.75 -4.51
C TYR A 177 4.09 -10.77 -5.66
N SER A 178 3.00 -11.49 -5.92
CA SER A 178 2.97 -12.54 -6.95
C SER A 178 3.15 -11.95 -8.35
N THR A 179 2.41 -10.88 -8.62
CA THR A 179 2.48 -10.14 -9.89
C THR A 179 3.87 -9.54 -10.11
N LEU A 180 4.48 -8.98 -9.04
CA LEU A 180 5.82 -8.40 -9.12
C LEU A 180 6.89 -9.46 -9.41
N ILE A 181 6.85 -10.62 -8.75
CA ILE A 181 7.79 -11.72 -9.00
C ILE A 181 7.61 -12.26 -10.42
N GLN A 182 6.37 -12.41 -10.89
CA GLN A 182 6.08 -12.80 -12.26
C GLN A 182 6.67 -11.79 -13.26
N GLN A 183 6.48 -10.50 -13.04
CA GLN A 183 7.04 -9.45 -13.91
C GLN A 183 8.57 -9.47 -13.89
N ALA A 184 9.19 -9.61 -12.72
CA ALA A 184 10.64 -9.69 -12.59
C ALA A 184 11.24 -10.90 -13.34
N ALA A 185 10.56 -12.05 -13.32
CA ALA A 185 10.97 -13.23 -14.06
C ALA A 185 10.78 -13.04 -15.58
N ASN A 186 9.64 -12.47 -16.01
CA ASN A 186 9.34 -12.25 -17.42
C ASN A 186 10.28 -11.24 -18.09
N SER A 187 10.86 -10.31 -17.31
CA SER A 187 11.80 -9.31 -17.80
C SER A 187 13.28 -9.65 -17.56
N ASP A 188 13.58 -10.91 -17.22
CA ASP A 188 14.92 -11.41 -16.91
C ASP A 188 15.61 -10.63 -15.78
N PHE A 189 14.83 -9.96 -14.91
CA PHE A 189 15.34 -9.22 -13.76
C PHE A 189 15.87 -10.17 -12.67
N ILE A 190 15.29 -11.37 -12.59
CA ILE A 190 15.69 -12.45 -11.70
C ILE A 190 15.66 -13.81 -12.43
N SER A 191 16.49 -14.75 -11.95
CA SER A 191 16.49 -16.14 -12.47
C SER A 191 15.34 -16.97 -11.88
N GLN A 192 15.07 -18.13 -12.49
CA GLN A 192 14.08 -19.08 -11.96
C GLN A 192 14.46 -19.60 -10.55
N GLU A 193 15.75 -19.73 -10.25
CA GLU A 193 16.23 -20.09 -8.92
C GLU A 193 15.84 -19.02 -7.89
N HIS A 194 16.00 -17.75 -8.22
CA HIS A 194 15.58 -16.63 -7.39
C HIS A 194 14.07 -16.61 -7.15
N VAL A 195 13.26 -16.95 -8.16
CA VAL A 195 11.80 -17.09 -8.01
C VAL A 195 11.48 -18.11 -6.91
N ASN A 196 12.11 -19.29 -6.93
CA ASN A 196 11.88 -20.33 -5.94
C ASN A 196 12.23 -19.86 -4.52
N ILE A 197 13.37 -19.16 -4.35
CA ILE A 197 13.77 -18.60 -3.05
C ILE A 197 12.73 -17.58 -2.54
N LEU A 198 12.25 -16.71 -3.40
CA LEU A 198 11.24 -15.70 -3.08
C LEU A 198 9.91 -16.34 -2.67
N GLU A 199 9.47 -17.39 -3.38
CA GLU A 199 8.27 -18.13 -3.05
C GLU A 199 8.38 -18.85 -1.70
N GLU A 200 9.53 -19.46 -1.40
CA GLU A 200 9.78 -20.09 -0.10
C GLU A 200 9.73 -19.06 1.04
N TRP A 201 10.38 -17.91 0.86
CA TRP A 201 10.33 -16.84 1.84
C TRP A 201 8.89 -16.43 2.16
N ARG A 202 8.06 -16.24 1.14
CA ARG A 202 6.68 -15.78 1.32
C ARG A 202 5.82 -16.75 2.14
N LYS A 203 6.10 -18.06 2.11
CA LYS A 203 5.36 -19.06 2.88
C LYS A 203 5.57 -18.92 4.40
N ALA A 204 6.78 -18.53 4.82
CA ALA A 204 7.14 -18.43 6.23
C ALA A 204 8.18 -17.32 6.49
N PRO A 205 7.84 -16.02 6.27
CA PRO A 205 8.82 -14.93 6.29
C PRO A 205 9.56 -14.80 7.63
N SER A 206 8.87 -15.05 8.75
CA SER A 206 9.45 -14.93 10.10
C SER A 206 10.42 -16.06 10.46
N LYS A 207 10.39 -17.17 9.72
CA LYS A 207 11.24 -18.35 9.96
C LYS A 207 12.34 -18.51 8.90
N TRP A 208 12.24 -17.79 7.80
CA TRP A 208 13.18 -17.91 6.69
C TRP A 208 14.55 -17.31 7.04
N GLY A 209 15.64 -18.01 6.71
CA GLY A 209 17.02 -17.57 6.99
C GLY A 209 17.41 -17.54 8.47
N VAL A 210 16.59 -18.12 9.35
CA VAL A 210 16.94 -18.36 10.76
C VAL A 210 17.68 -19.70 10.82
N LYS A 211 18.96 -19.65 11.19
CA LYS A 211 19.76 -20.84 11.48
C LYS A 211 19.60 -21.23 12.94
#